data_4c5e02d7e3f653ed7caeb0d4356c2e25
#
_entry.id   4c5e02d7e3f653ed7caeb0d4356c2e25
#
_cell.length_a   1.000
_cell.length_b   1.000
_cell.length_c   1.000
_cell.angle_alpha   90.00
_cell.angle_beta   90.00
_cell.angle_gamma   90.00
#
_symmetry.space_group_name_H-M   'P 1'
#
loop_
_entity.id
_entity.type
_entity.pdbx_description
1 polymer ?
#
loop_
_entity_poly.entity_id
_entity_poly.type
_entity_poly.pdbx_seq_one_letter_code
_entity_poly.pdbx_strand_id
1 'polypeptide(L)'
;EDFALGFSLSEGILRDKSELYDIEIVQQLDGIELRMDVATESFVKLKEKRRNLVGRTGCGLCGAESLAQALRLPVLDDSKQEASKNDALRANIHAASRALITASSIESAFANMQVKQVLQKATGATHACAWVNMDGMVEVVREDVGRHNAMDKLVGALAKAPQQQAGFVLTSSRASYEMVQKVAMAGLDILVAISAPTGLAVRLAEAYGVTLVGFLREHQFVIYTHANRIKV
;
A
#
# COMPACT_ATOMS: atom_id res chain seq x y z
N GLU A 1 2.12 -15.79 -0.29
CA GLU A 1 3.34 -15.15 -0.81
C GLU A 1 3.18 -13.62 -0.94
N ASP A 2 2.12 -13.12 -1.62
CA ASP A 2 1.91 -11.67 -1.82
C ASP A 2 1.91 -10.92 -0.50
N PHE A 3 1.24 -11.48 0.53
CA PHE A 3 1.22 -10.90 1.87
C PHE A 3 2.64 -10.83 2.48
N ALA A 4 3.41 -11.91 2.41
CA ALA A 4 4.75 -11.97 3.01
C ALA A 4 5.69 -10.91 2.42
N LEU A 5 5.77 -10.85 1.09
CA LEU A 5 6.59 -9.86 0.39
C LEU A 5 6.09 -8.43 0.65
N GLY A 6 4.80 -8.20 0.48
CA GLY A 6 4.23 -6.86 0.59
C GLY A 6 4.29 -6.29 2.01
N PHE A 7 4.00 -7.11 3.03
CA PHE A 7 4.20 -6.73 4.42
C PHE A 7 5.66 -6.35 4.70
N SER A 8 6.60 -7.14 4.23
CA SER A 8 8.02 -6.88 4.45
C SER A 8 8.50 -5.59 3.79
N LEU A 9 8.01 -5.28 2.59
CA LEU A 9 8.31 -4.03 1.88
C LEU A 9 7.63 -2.83 2.55
N SER A 10 6.35 -2.92 2.83
CA SER A 10 5.55 -1.82 3.40
C SER A 10 5.94 -1.49 4.85
N GLU A 11 6.45 -2.46 5.61
CA GLU A 11 7.01 -2.28 6.95
C GLU A 11 8.50 -1.91 6.93
N GLY A 12 9.14 -1.84 5.75
CA GLY A 12 10.55 -1.52 5.60
C GLY A 12 11.48 -2.54 6.25
N ILE A 13 11.07 -3.81 6.27
CA ILE A 13 11.91 -4.95 6.66
C ILE A 13 12.85 -5.26 5.50
N LEU A 14 12.30 -5.32 4.30
CA LEU A 14 13.02 -5.44 3.04
C LEU A 14 13.02 -4.09 2.30
N ARG A 15 14.10 -3.78 1.61
CA ARG A 15 14.20 -2.61 0.72
C ARG A 15 13.74 -2.95 -0.70
N ASP A 16 14.00 -4.20 -1.11
CA ASP A 16 13.73 -4.70 -2.45
C ASP A 16 13.32 -6.18 -2.39
N LYS A 17 12.56 -6.63 -3.40
CA LYS A 17 12.13 -8.03 -3.51
C LYS A 17 13.31 -9.02 -3.63
N SER A 18 14.46 -8.58 -4.13
CA SER A 18 15.65 -9.44 -4.26
C SER A 18 16.28 -9.80 -2.91
N GLU A 19 15.91 -9.12 -1.82
CA GLU A 19 16.31 -9.47 -0.45
C GLU A 19 15.47 -10.62 0.14
N LEU A 20 14.42 -11.07 -0.54
CA LEU A 20 13.61 -12.25 -0.21
C LEU A 20 14.02 -13.41 -1.12
N TYR A 21 14.62 -14.45 -0.53
CA TYR A 21 15.15 -15.58 -1.26
C TYR A 21 14.15 -16.72 -1.41
N ASP A 22 13.37 -17.00 -0.35
CA ASP A 22 12.36 -18.06 -0.35
C ASP A 22 11.21 -17.77 0.61
N ILE A 23 10.05 -18.38 0.35
CA ILE A 23 8.87 -18.37 1.21
C ILE A 23 8.31 -19.79 1.31
N GLU A 24 8.42 -20.40 2.48
CA GLU A 24 7.74 -21.64 2.80
C GLU A 24 6.39 -21.36 3.47
N ILE A 25 5.32 -21.95 2.92
CA ILE A 25 3.97 -21.86 3.48
C ILE A 25 3.66 -23.13 4.25
N VAL A 26 3.56 -23.03 5.57
CA VAL A 26 3.33 -24.17 6.46
C VAL A 26 1.93 -24.09 7.05
N GLN A 27 1.08 -25.09 6.76
CA GLN A 27 -0.22 -25.22 7.38
C GLN A 27 -0.05 -25.68 8.83
N GLN A 28 -0.67 -24.93 9.77
CA GLN A 28 -0.74 -25.27 11.19
C GLN A 28 -2.20 -25.52 11.59
N LEU A 29 -2.43 -26.13 12.74
CA LEU A 29 -3.78 -26.36 13.26
C LEU A 29 -4.58 -25.05 13.44
N ASP A 30 -3.90 -23.99 13.88
CA ASP A 30 -4.51 -22.71 14.24
C ASP A 30 -4.25 -21.61 13.22
N GLY A 31 -3.69 -21.93 12.04
CA GLY A 31 -3.41 -20.92 11.02
C GLY A 31 -2.37 -21.32 9.98
N ILE A 32 -1.82 -20.30 9.32
CA ILE A 32 -0.80 -20.46 8.29
C ILE A 32 0.48 -19.75 8.76
N GLU A 33 1.57 -20.49 8.88
CA GLU A 33 2.90 -19.94 9.15
C GLU A 33 3.62 -19.65 7.83
N LEU A 34 4.18 -18.44 7.72
CA LEU A 34 5.04 -18.07 6.58
C LEU A 34 6.48 -17.98 7.07
N ARG A 35 7.31 -18.92 6.63
CA ARG A 35 8.75 -18.92 6.88
C ARG A 35 9.43 -18.26 5.71
N MET A 36 10.25 -17.25 6.00
CA MET A 36 10.89 -16.45 4.97
C MET A 36 12.41 -16.53 5.11
N ASP A 37 13.08 -16.83 4.00
CA ASP A 37 14.53 -16.70 3.90
C ASP A 37 14.86 -15.33 3.29
N VAL A 38 15.60 -14.50 4.01
CA VAL A 38 15.86 -13.11 3.66
C VAL A 38 17.33 -12.76 3.81
N ALA A 39 17.76 -11.70 3.15
CA ALA A 39 19.11 -11.17 3.27
C ALA A 39 19.50 -10.92 4.75
N THR A 40 20.71 -11.29 5.13
CA THR A 40 21.21 -11.19 6.51
C THR A 40 21.06 -9.78 7.09
N GLU A 41 21.30 -8.74 6.30
CA GLU A 41 21.13 -7.35 6.73
C GLU A 41 19.68 -7.06 7.11
N SER A 42 18.73 -7.51 6.30
CA SER A 42 17.29 -7.35 6.55
C SER A 42 16.84 -8.11 7.79
N PHE A 43 17.41 -9.30 8.03
CA PHE A 43 17.15 -10.07 9.24
C PHE A 43 17.66 -9.38 10.52
N VAL A 44 18.86 -8.77 10.47
CA VAL A 44 19.41 -8.00 11.61
C VAL A 44 18.50 -6.82 11.92
N LYS A 45 18.09 -6.05 10.90
CA LYS A 45 17.13 -4.94 11.07
C LYS A 45 15.79 -5.39 11.65
N LEU A 46 15.31 -6.56 11.23
CA LEU A 46 14.07 -7.12 11.77
C LEU A 46 14.19 -7.42 13.27
N LYS A 47 15.32 -7.96 13.75
CA LYS A 47 15.55 -8.20 15.18
C LYS A 47 15.46 -6.94 16.02
N GLU A 48 15.97 -5.82 15.52
CA GLU A 48 15.89 -4.52 16.17
C GLU A 48 14.46 -3.98 16.23
N LYS A 49 13.67 -4.22 15.16
CA LYS A 49 12.28 -3.77 15.03
C LYS A 49 11.26 -4.69 15.71
N ARG A 50 11.60 -5.95 16.00
CA ARG A 50 10.66 -7.01 16.42
C ARG A 50 9.88 -6.66 17.68
N ARG A 51 10.46 -5.88 18.60
CA ARG A 51 9.78 -5.44 19.84
C ARG A 51 8.54 -4.58 19.58
N ASN A 52 8.46 -3.93 18.41
CA ASN A 52 7.44 -2.96 18.06
C ASN A 52 6.32 -3.51 17.15
N LEU A 53 6.42 -4.76 16.68
CA LEU A 53 5.48 -5.37 15.74
C LEU A 53 4.38 -6.21 16.44
N VAL A 54 4.56 -6.53 17.71
CA VAL A 54 3.60 -7.36 18.47
C VAL A 54 2.45 -6.50 18.98
N GLY A 55 1.22 -6.85 18.60
CA GLY A 55 0.00 -6.33 19.26
C GLY A 55 -0.67 -5.13 18.60
N ARG A 56 -0.51 -4.91 17.29
CA ARG A 56 -1.23 -3.83 16.60
C ARG A 56 -2.71 -4.16 16.44
N THR A 57 -3.55 -3.48 17.22
CA THR A 57 -5.01 -3.52 17.09
C THR A 57 -5.52 -2.22 16.51
N GLY A 58 -6.47 -2.30 15.59
CA GLY A 58 -7.38 -1.28 15.06
C GLY A 58 -6.92 0.16 14.77
N CYS A 59 -6.21 0.82 15.65
CA CYS A 59 -5.71 2.19 15.45
C CYS A 59 -4.21 2.29 15.10
N GLY A 60 -3.46 1.18 15.12
CA GLY A 60 -2.05 1.13 14.75
C GLY A 60 -1.07 1.76 15.73
N LEU A 61 -1.54 2.36 16.82
CA LEU A 61 -0.71 3.01 17.83
C LEU A 61 -0.33 2.10 18.99
N CYS A 62 -0.96 0.92 19.10
CA CYS A 62 -0.65 -0.04 20.15
C CYS A 62 0.75 -0.65 19.92
N GLY A 63 1.63 -0.54 20.93
CA GLY A 63 3.00 -1.07 20.91
C GLY A 63 4.07 -0.12 20.34
N ALA A 64 3.71 1.11 19.94
CA ALA A 64 4.68 2.16 19.64
C ALA A 64 5.00 2.93 20.93
N GLU A 65 6.29 3.01 21.30
CA GLU A 65 6.75 3.76 22.46
C GLU A 65 6.64 5.28 22.28
N SER A 66 6.52 5.74 21.01
CA SER A 66 6.31 7.15 20.68
C SER A 66 5.55 7.32 19.38
N LEU A 67 4.91 8.49 19.21
CA LEU A 67 4.26 8.88 17.96
C LEU A 67 5.27 8.87 16.78
N ALA A 68 6.52 9.28 17.02
CA ALA A 68 7.58 9.26 16.01
C ALA A 68 7.93 7.84 15.55
N GLN A 69 7.86 6.83 16.42
CA GLN A 69 8.06 5.42 16.03
C GLN A 69 6.85 4.85 15.26
N ALA A 70 5.64 5.35 15.55
CA ALA A 70 4.45 4.99 14.80
C ALA A 70 4.45 5.62 13.39
N LEU A 71 4.98 6.84 13.28
CA LEU A 71 5.08 7.60 12.04
C LEU A 71 6.44 7.31 11.37
N ARG A 72 6.51 6.20 10.64
CA ARG A 72 7.71 5.85 9.86
C ARG A 72 7.73 6.72 8.61
N LEU A 73 8.68 7.62 8.56
CA LEU A 73 8.98 8.37 7.34
C LEU A 73 9.65 7.43 6.33
N PRO A 74 9.25 7.42 5.06
CA PRO A 74 10.14 6.97 4.01
C PRO A 74 11.42 7.78 4.17
N VAL A 75 12.57 7.12 4.34
CA VAL A 75 13.84 7.82 4.42
C VAL A 75 14.10 8.38 3.03
N LEU A 76 13.76 9.63 2.82
CA LEU A 76 14.24 10.43 1.70
C LEU A 76 15.68 10.82 2.06
N ASP A 77 16.59 9.84 2.03
CA ASP A 77 18.01 10.10 2.27
C ASP A 77 18.65 10.48 0.93
N ASP A 78 18.62 11.76 0.63
CA ASP A 78 19.31 12.36 -0.53
C ASP A 78 20.83 12.20 -0.46
N SER A 79 21.40 11.68 0.63
CA SER A 79 22.85 11.67 0.89
C SER A 79 23.55 10.34 0.57
N LYS A 80 22.83 9.26 0.21
CA LYS A 80 23.41 7.98 -0.18
C LYS A 80 22.93 7.55 -1.56
N GLN A 81 23.57 8.07 -2.59
CA GLN A 81 23.48 7.66 -3.98
C GLN A 81 24.11 6.27 -4.20
N GLU A 82 23.48 5.23 -3.69
CA GLU A 82 23.51 3.92 -4.34
C GLU A 82 22.11 3.67 -4.85
N ALA A 83 21.92 3.94 -6.14
CA ALA A 83 20.67 3.75 -6.86
C ALA A 83 20.22 2.28 -6.71
N SER A 84 19.30 2.04 -5.77
CA SER A 84 18.64 0.77 -5.64
C SER A 84 17.71 0.58 -6.85
N LYS A 85 17.45 -0.67 -7.27
CA LYS A 85 16.47 -0.95 -8.33
C LYS A 85 15.08 -0.40 -7.99
N ASN A 86 14.80 -0.15 -6.71
CA ASN A 86 13.60 0.54 -6.25
C ASN A 86 13.61 2.04 -6.57
N ASP A 87 14.77 2.68 -6.67
CA ASP A 87 14.84 4.07 -7.11
C ASP A 87 14.53 4.19 -8.59
N ALA A 88 14.89 3.19 -9.39
CA ALA A 88 14.45 3.10 -10.79
C ALA A 88 12.94 2.83 -10.89
N LEU A 89 12.37 1.99 -10.02
CA LEU A 89 10.92 1.78 -9.93
C LEU A 89 10.22 3.06 -9.46
N ARG A 90 10.73 3.71 -8.41
CA ARG A 90 10.25 5.01 -7.93
C ARG A 90 10.38 6.10 -9.00
N ALA A 91 11.53 6.19 -9.67
CA ALA A 91 11.74 7.15 -10.75
C ALA A 91 10.79 6.90 -11.94
N ASN A 92 10.50 5.65 -12.29
CA ASN A 92 9.52 5.30 -13.31
C ASN A 92 8.09 5.61 -12.86
N ILE A 93 7.73 5.34 -11.60
CA ILE A 93 6.43 5.68 -11.03
C ILE A 93 6.30 7.20 -10.92
N HIS A 94 7.32 7.93 -10.44
CA HIS A 94 7.32 9.39 -10.41
C HIS A 94 7.35 10.04 -11.79
N ALA A 95 8.01 9.45 -12.78
CA ALA A 95 7.95 9.92 -14.16
C ALA A 95 6.56 9.66 -14.79
N ALA A 96 5.94 8.53 -14.46
CA ALA A 96 4.56 8.21 -14.82
C ALA A 96 3.55 9.09 -14.06
N SER A 97 3.88 9.57 -12.86
CA SER A 97 3.07 10.48 -12.02
C SER A 97 2.87 11.89 -12.63
N ARG A 98 3.46 12.22 -13.77
CA ARG A 98 3.11 13.41 -14.55
C ARG A 98 1.82 13.25 -15.36
N ALA A 99 1.34 12.02 -15.54
CA ALA A 99 0.06 11.76 -16.16
C ALA A 99 -1.07 12.09 -15.17
N LEU A 100 -2.02 12.91 -15.60
CA LEU A 100 -3.17 13.29 -14.79
C LEU A 100 -4.20 12.17 -14.82
N ILE A 101 -4.67 11.74 -13.64
CA ILE A 101 -5.83 10.86 -13.54
C ILE A 101 -7.09 11.71 -13.79
N THR A 102 -8.04 11.19 -14.53
CA THR A 102 -9.32 11.87 -14.74
C THR A 102 -10.34 11.48 -13.67
N ALA A 103 -11.30 12.35 -13.39
CA ALA A 103 -12.42 12.04 -12.52
C ALA A 103 -13.17 10.79 -13.02
N SER A 104 -13.38 10.68 -14.34
CA SER A 104 -14.04 9.52 -14.94
C SER A 104 -13.30 8.20 -14.75
N SER A 105 -11.95 8.23 -14.73
CA SER A 105 -11.14 7.03 -14.41
C SER A 105 -11.35 6.57 -12.97
N ILE A 106 -11.44 7.51 -12.02
CA ILE A 106 -11.70 7.20 -10.61
C ILE A 106 -13.10 6.58 -10.44
N GLU A 107 -14.12 7.15 -11.09
CA GLU A 107 -15.49 6.65 -11.05
C GLU A 107 -15.60 5.25 -11.68
N SER A 108 -14.99 5.06 -12.84
CA SER A 108 -14.96 3.75 -13.53
C SER A 108 -14.28 2.68 -12.67
N ALA A 109 -13.20 3.03 -11.98
CA ALA A 109 -12.48 2.12 -11.11
C ALA A 109 -13.34 1.60 -9.95
N PHE A 110 -14.23 2.43 -9.41
CA PHE A 110 -15.14 2.02 -8.34
C PHE A 110 -16.05 0.87 -8.77
N ALA A 111 -16.72 1.00 -9.91
CA ALA A 111 -17.58 -0.04 -10.45
C ALA A 111 -16.79 -1.31 -10.82
N ASN A 112 -15.63 -1.13 -11.47
CA ASN A 112 -14.75 -2.22 -11.89
C ASN A 112 -14.21 -3.03 -10.71
N MET A 113 -13.89 -2.40 -9.59
CA MET A 113 -13.41 -3.09 -8.39
C MET A 113 -14.52 -3.96 -7.77
N GLN A 114 -15.75 -3.47 -7.67
CA GLN A 114 -16.86 -4.22 -7.10
C GLN A 114 -17.11 -5.55 -7.83
N VAL A 115 -16.96 -5.56 -9.16
CA VAL A 115 -17.12 -6.79 -9.96
C VAL A 115 -16.04 -7.81 -9.63
N LYS A 116 -14.83 -7.39 -9.32
CA LYS A 116 -13.66 -8.25 -9.08
C LYS A 116 -13.51 -8.72 -7.62
N GLN A 117 -14.30 -8.21 -6.67
CA GLN A 117 -14.26 -8.63 -5.27
C GLN A 117 -14.98 -9.98 -5.05
N VAL A 118 -14.27 -11.08 -5.26
CA VAL A 118 -14.82 -12.45 -5.18
C VAL A 118 -15.11 -12.84 -3.72
N LEU A 119 -14.18 -12.58 -2.81
CA LEU A 119 -14.35 -12.91 -1.37
C LEU A 119 -15.43 -12.05 -0.74
N GLN A 120 -15.46 -10.76 -1.04
CA GLN A 120 -16.52 -9.87 -0.56
C GLN A 120 -17.92 -10.32 -0.99
N LYS A 121 -18.07 -10.75 -2.25
CA LYS A 121 -19.34 -11.29 -2.74
C LYS A 121 -19.76 -12.57 -2.01
N ALA A 122 -18.81 -13.44 -1.68
CA ALA A 122 -19.07 -14.70 -1.00
C ALA A 122 -19.34 -14.55 0.49
N THR A 123 -18.68 -13.59 1.17
CA THR A 123 -18.65 -13.51 2.63
C THR A 123 -19.27 -12.24 3.21
N GLY A 124 -19.30 -11.15 2.45
CA GLY A 124 -19.69 -9.82 2.93
C GLY A 124 -18.72 -9.20 3.94
N ALA A 125 -17.55 -9.80 4.18
CA ALA A 125 -16.70 -9.52 5.35
C ALA A 125 -15.26 -9.16 5.02
N THR A 126 -14.95 -8.79 3.77
CA THR A 126 -13.59 -8.45 3.36
C THR A 126 -13.44 -7.01 2.89
N HIS A 127 -12.22 -6.52 2.98
CA HIS A 127 -11.77 -5.31 2.30
C HIS A 127 -10.96 -5.67 1.06
N ALA A 128 -10.93 -4.75 0.09
CA ALA A 128 -10.12 -4.88 -1.11
C ALA A 128 -9.18 -3.70 -1.27
N CYS A 129 -7.99 -3.98 -1.80
CA CYS A 129 -7.10 -3.00 -2.40
C CYS A 129 -6.84 -3.40 -3.85
N ALA A 130 -6.90 -2.43 -4.75
CA ALA A 130 -6.76 -2.64 -6.18
C ALA A 130 -5.70 -1.69 -6.77
N TRP A 131 -4.96 -2.20 -7.74
CA TRP A 131 -4.20 -1.38 -8.68
C TRP A 131 -5.05 -1.08 -9.89
N VAL A 132 -5.13 0.19 -10.22
CA VAL A 132 -5.97 0.72 -11.30
C VAL A 132 -5.08 1.51 -12.24
N ASN A 133 -5.17 1.24 -13.53
CA ASN A 133 -4.45 2.03 -14.54
C ASN A 133 -5.09 3.41 -14.75
N MET A 134 -4.47 4.25 -15.59
CA MET A 134 -4.90 5.63 -15.83
C MET A 134 -6.28 5.74 -16.49
N ASP A 135 -6.75 4.67 -17.15
CA ASP A 135 -8.06 4.62 -17.81
C ASP A 135 -9.18 4.13 -16.86
N GLY A 136 -8.85 3.86 -15.59
CA GLY A 136 -9.82 3.37 -14.60
C GLY A 136 -10.07 1.86 -14.64
N MET A 137 -9.26 1.11 -15.39
CA MET A 137 -9.34 -0.34 -15.43
C MET A 137 -8.58 -0.95 -14.25
N VAL A 138 -9.26 -1.79 -13.50
CA VAL A 138 -8.68 -2.53 -12.38
C VAL A 138 -7.86 -3.70 -12.92
N GLU A 139 -6.55 -3.67 -12.72
CA GLU A 139 -5.62 -4.69 -13.19
C GLU A 139 -5.38 -5.79 -12.15
N VAL A 140 -5.18 -5.39 -10.89
CA VAL A 140 -4.91 -6.30 -9.77
C VAL A 140 -5.86 -5.98 -8.63
N VAL A 141 -6.47 -7.02 -8.01
CA VAL A 141 -7.25 -6.90 -6.77
C VAL A 141 -6.68 -7.87 -5.74
N ARG A 142 -6.59 -7.43 -4.51
CA ARG A 142 -6.30 -8.29 -3.35
C ARG A 142 -7.31 -8.02 -2.25
N GLU A 143 -7.87 -9.08 -1.71
CA GLU A 143 -8.87 -9.06 -0.66
C GLU A 143 -8.34 -9.70 0.63
N ASP A 144 -8.80 -9.18 1.75
CA ASP A 144 -8.54 -9.71 3.09
C ASP A 144 -9.60 -9.18 4.07
N VAL A 145 -9.83 -9.88 5.19
CA VAL A 145 -10.67 -9.35 6.29
C VAL A 145 -10.07 -8.08 6.91
N GLY A 146 -8.74 -7.94 6.88
CA GLY A 146 -8.00 -6.78 7.33
C GLY A 146 -7.59 -5.87 6.19
N ARG A 147 -8.01 -4.59 6.20
CA ARG A 147 -7.62 -3.63 5.15
C ARG A 147 -6.10 -3.48 4.98
N HIS A 148 -5.34 -3.57 6.07
CA HIS A 148 -3.87 -3.50 6.03
C HIS A 148 -3.27 -4.69 5.30
N ASN A 149 -3.79 -5.89 5.56
CA ASN A 149 -3.36 -7.11 4.87
C ASN A 149 -3.74 -7.07 3.39
N ALA A 150 -4.91 -6.54 3.04
CA ALA A 150 -5.30 -6.36 1.63
C ALA A 150 -4.33 -5.42 0.92
N MET A 151 -3.88 -4.33 1.57
CA MET A 151 -2.87 -3.43 1.04
C MET A 151 -1.51 -4.12 0.91
N ASP A 152 -1.07 -4.85 1.93
CA ASP A 152 0.19 -5.59 1.89
C ASP A 152 0.18 -6.64 0.76
N LYS A 153 -0.91 -7.38 0.61
CA LYS A 153 -1.06 -8.31 -0.53
C LYS A 153 -0.97 -7.59 -1.87
N LEU A 154 -1.58 -6.40 -2.00
CA LEU A 154 -1.46 -5.61 -3.22
C LEU A 154 -0.02 -5.19 -3.48
N VAL A 155 0.66 -4.61 -2.49
CA VAL A 155 2.07 -4.19 -2.61
C VAL A 155 2.96 -5.37 -3.04
N GLY A 156 2.78 -6.54 -2.45
CA GLY A 156 3.53 -7.74 -2.82
C GLY A 156 3.25 -8.22 -4.25
N ALA A 157 2.00 -8.18 -4.68
CA ALA A 157 1.64 -8.52 -6.05
C ALA A 157 2.27 -7.56 -7.06
N LEU A 158 2.25 -6.26 -6.75
CA LEU A 158 2.87 -5.23 -7.57
C LEU A 158 4.40 -5.38 -7.65
N ALA A 159 5.05 -5.70 -6.53
CA ALA A 159 6.50 -5.91 -6.49
C ALA A 159 6.95 -7.12 -7.33
N LYS A 160 6.08 -8.12 -7.54
CA LYS A 160 6.36 -9.28 -8.39
C LYS A 160 6.14 -8.99 -9.88
N ALA A 161 5.35 -8.00 -10.23
CA ALA A 161 5.08 -7.66 -11.62
C ALA A 161 6.35 -7.13 -12.33
N PRO A 162 6.60 -7.51 -13.59
CA PRO A 162 7.82 -7.13 -14.31
C PRO A 162 7.89 -5.64 -14.66
N GLN A 163 6.78 -5.01 -14.91
CA GLN A 163 6.63 -3.57 -15.13
C GLN A 163 5.25 -3.12 -14.69
N GLN A 164 5.18 -2.03 -13.95
CA GLN A 164 3.92 -1.36 -13.68
C GLN A 164 3.73 -0.18 -14.63
N GLN A 165 2.55 -0.14 -15.24
CA GLN A 165 2.09 1.08 -15.90
C GLN A 165 1.68 2.11 -14.84
N ALA A 166 1.62 3.38 -15.23
CA ALA A 166 1.09 4.43 -14.39
C ALA A 166 -0.33 4.12 -13.91
N GLY A 167 -0.63 4.44 -12.67
CA GLY A 167 -1.94 4.12 -12.09
C GLY A 167 -2.08 4.64 -10.66
N PHE A 168 -3.08 4.13 -9.98
CA PHE A 168 -3.40 4.50 -8.61
C PHE A 168 -3.92 3.33 -7.79
N VAL A 169 -3.82 3.46 -6.48
CA VAL A 169 -4.40 2.50 -5.53
C VAL A 169 -5.83 2.90 -5.19
N LEU A 170 -6.76 1.95 -5.33
CA LEU A 170 -8.13 2.08 -4.85
C LEU A 170 -8.37 1.11 -3.68
N THR A 171 -8.91 1.61 -2.56
CA THR A 171 -9.29 0.77 -1.42
C THR A 171 -10.78 0.86 -1.09
N SER A 172 -11.39 -0.28 -0.76
CA SER A 172 -12.78 -0.34 -0.30
C SER A 172 -12.97 0.17 1.14
N SER A 173 -11.87 0.37 1.86
CA SER A 173 -11.86 0.74 3.27
C SER A 173 -11.77 2.25 3.50
N ARG A 174 -11.70 2.64 4.79
CA ARG A 174 -11.23 3.97 5.21
C ARG A 174 -9.73 4.12 4.93
N ALA A 175 -9.29 5.33 4.62
CA ALA A 175 -7.87 5.66 4.58
C ALA A 175 -7.40 6.10 5.99
N SER A 176 -6.76 5.18 6.72
CA SER A 176 -6.02 5.49 7.94
C SER A 176 -4.60 5.96 7.59
N TYR A 177 -3.90 6.54 8.56
CA TYR A 177 -2.52 6.97 8.36
C TYR A 177 -1.61 5.81 7.92
N GLU A 178 -1.85 4.59 8.41
CA GLU A 178 -1.11 3.38 8.04
C GLU A 178 -1.29 3.04 6.55
N MET A 179 -2.50 3.22 6.01
CA MET A 179 -2.76 2.99 4.59
C MET A 179 -1.95 3.97 3.72
N VAL A 180 -1.91 5.25 4.11
CA VAL A 180 -1.09 6.27 3.44
C VAL A 180 0.40 5.92 3.55
N GLN A 181 0.86 5.51 4.74
CA GLN A 181 2.23 5.12 4.97
C GLN A 181 2.65 3.93 4.09
N LYS A 182 1.81 2.89 4.00
CA LYS A 182 2.08 1.72 3.14
C LYS A 182 2.17 2.09 1.67
N VAL A 183 1.28 2.97 1.19
CA VAL A 183 1.32 3.51 -0.18
C VAL A 183 2.62 4.26 -0.43
N ALA A 184 3.00 5.18 0.47
CA ALA A 184 4.24 5.94 0.37
C ALA A 184 5.50 5.05 0.42
N MET A 185 5.53 4.07 1.36
CA MET A 185 6.64 3.11 1.47
C MET A 185 6.80 2.24 0.23
N ALA A 186 5.69 1.90 -0.43
CA ALA A 186 5.71 1.19 -1.71
C ALA A 186 6.09 2.08 -2.91
N GLY A 187 6.35 3.37 -2.70
CA GLY A 187 6.66 4.33 -3.76
C GLY A 187 5.46 4.68 -4.64
N LEU A 188 4.25 4.52 -4.14
CA LEU A 188 3.01 4.82 -4.85
C LEU A 188 2.51 6.22 -4.47
N ASP A 189 1.96 6.97 -5.42
CA ASP A 189 1.70 8.40 -5.26
C ASP A 189 0.24 8.76 -5.05
N ILE A 190 -0.70 7.83 -5.30
CA ILE A 190 -2.13 8.15 -5.29
C ILE A 190 -2.91 7.05 -4.58
N LEU A 191 -3.67 7.44 -3.56
CA LEU A 191 -4.58 6.60 -2.80
C LEU A 191 -6.01 7.14 -2.90
N VAL A 192 -6.88 6.34 -3.47
CA VAL A 192 -8.33 6.60 -3.54
C VAL A 192 -9.05 5.68 -2.55
N ALA A 193 -9.85 6.22 -1.66
CA ALA A 193 -10.61 5.47 -0.67
C ALA A 193 -12.12 5.66 -0.86
N ILE A 194 -12.86 4.55 -0.77
CA ILE A 194 -14.33 4.58 -0.81
C ILE A 194 -14.90 5.32 0.41
N SER A 195 -14.22 5.23 1.55
CA SER A 195 -14.66 5.84 2.81
C SER A 195 -13.78 7.02 3.23
N ALA A 196 -14.03 7.56 4.43
CA ALA A 196 -13.35 8.74 4.94
C ALA A 196 -11.87 8.51 5.26
N PRO A 197 -10.97 9.46 5.00
CA PRO A 197 -9.66 9.50 5.60
C PRO A 197 -9.72 10.01 7.05
N THR A 198 -8.73 9.61 7.86
CA THR A 198 -8.52 10.23 9.18
C THR A 198 -7.74 11.55 9.02
N GLY A 199 -7.90 12.49 9.97
CA GLY A 199 -7.15 13.74 9.93
C GLY A 199 -5.62 13.54 9.92
N LEU A 200 -5.11 12.50 10.59
CA LEU A 200 -3.70 12.14 10.54
C LEU A 200 -3.29 11.60 9.15
N ALA A 201 -4.16 10.82 8.50
CA ALA A 201 -3.92 10.35 7.13
C ALA A 201 -3.77 11.52 6.14
N VAL A 202 -4.60 12.56 6.27
CA VAL A 202 -4.51 13.77 5.42
C VAL A 202 -3.16 14.48 5.62
N ARG A 203 -2.76 14.72 6.89
CA ARG A 203 -1.46 15.37 7.17
C ARG A 203 -0.27 14.57 6.65
N LEU A 204 -0.30 13.25 6.77
CA LEU A 204 0.79 12.40 6.26
C LEU A 204 0.79 12.34 4.74
N ALA A 205 -0.38 12.26 4.11
CA ALA A 205 -0.48 12.28 2.66
C ALA A 205 0.12 13.57 2.07
N GLU A 206 -0.14 14.72 2.71
CA GLU A 206 0.48 15.99 2.34
C GLU A 206 2.01 15.94 2.50
N ALA A 207 2.49 15.46 3.65
CA ALA A 207 3.92 15.40 3.95
C ALA A 207 4.70 14.42 3.05
N TYR A 208 4.06 13.33 2.62
CA TYR A 208 4.70 12.28 1.79
C TYR A 208 4.46 12.48 0.28
N GLY A 209 3.80 13.54 -0.11
CA GLY A 209 3.49 13.80 -1.52
C GLY A 209 2.45 12.82 -2.11
N VAL A 210 1.63 12.17 -1.29
CA VAL A 210 0.58 11.25 -1.73
C VAL A 210 -0.70 12.03 -2.02
N THR A 211 -1.26 11.89 -3.22
CA THR A 211 -2.61 12.38 -3.52
C THR A 211 -3.63 11.49 -2.83
N LEU A 212 -4.40 12.06 -1.92
CA LEU A 212 -5.40 11.35 -1.13
C LEU A 212 -6.81 11.79 -1.55
N VAL A 213 -7.58 10.80 -1.99
CA VAL A 213 -8.99 10.95 -2.34
C VAL A 213 -9.82 10.10 -1.38
N GLY A 214 -10.93 10.62 -0.91
CA GLY A 214 -11.88 9.91 -0.06
C GLY A 214 -13.31 10.11 -0.47
N PHE A 215 -14.23 9.40 0.21
CA PHE A 215 -15.66 9.44 -0.03
C PHE A 215 -16.05 9.15 -1.48
N LEU A 216 -15.31 8.24 -2.14
CA LEU A 216 -15.65 7.86 -3.51
C LEU A 216 -17.04 7.20 -3.56
N ARG A 217 -17.90 7.76 -4.40
CA ARG A 217 -19.24 7.29 -4.77
C ARG A 217 -19.37 7.36 -6.29
N GLU A 218 -20.51 6.93 -6.83
CA GLU A 218 -20.72 6.85 -8.28
C GLU A 218 -20.41 8.16 -9.04
N HIS A 219 -20.72 9.34 -8.46
CA HIS A 219 -20.54 10.62 -9.14
C HIS A 219 -19.93 11.70 -8.26
N GLN A 220 -19.23 11.31 -7.19
CA GLN A 220 -18.60 12.27 -6.30
C GLN A 220 -17.46 11.67 -5.51
N PHE A 221 -16.46 12.48 -5.24
CA PHE A 221 -15.36 12.19 -4.34
C PHE A 221 -14.78 13.51 -3.81
N VAL A 222 -13.95 13.41 -2.79
CA VAL A 222 -13.26 14.55 -2.19
C VAL A 222 -11.77 14.38 -2.32
N ILE A 223 -11.08 15.35 -2.92
CA ILE A 223 -9.62 15.38 -3.02
C ILE A 223 -9.11 16.13 -1.78
N TYR A 224 -8.28 15.49 -0.98
CA TYR A 224 -7.75 16.05 0.27
C TYR A 224 -6.37 16.65 0.10
N THR A 225 -5.51 16.05 -0.74
CA THR A 225 -4.12 16.47 -0.92
C THR A 225 -3.72 16.38 -2.39
N HIS A 226 -2.77 17.21 -2.82
CA HIS A 226 -2.13 17.19 -4.14
C HIS A 226 -3.11 17.08 -5.32
N ALA A 227 -4.14 17.95 -5.33
CA ALA A 227 -5.21 17.97 -6.34
C ALA A 227 -4.71 18.17 -7.79
N ASN A 228 -3.51 18.71 -7.95
CA ASN A 228 -2.88 18.94 -9.25
C ASN A 228 -2.61 17.66 -10.07
N ARG A 229 -2.74 16.47 -9.47
CA ARG A 229 -2.62 15.18 -10.18
C ARG A 229 -3.95 14.63 -10.69
N ILE A 230 -5.05 15.32 -10.42
CA ILE A 230 -6.39 14.91 -10.83
C ILE A 230 -6.99 15.96 -11.76
N LYS A 231 -7.38 15.54 -12.96
CA LYS A 231 -8.12 16.36 -13.91
C LYS A 231 -9.62 16.13 -13.66
N VAL A 232 -10.27 17.15 -13.16
CA VAL A 232 -11.73 17.21 -12.97
C VAL A 232 -12.41 17.65 -14.25
#